data_0bc735cf4f8b89d6d9bf3f0392d9a24b
#
_entry.id   0bc735cf4f8b89d6d9bf3f0392d9a24b
#
_cell.length_a   1.000
_cell.length_b   1.000
_cell.length_c   1.000
_cell.angle_alpha   90.00
_cell.angle_beta   90.00
_cell.angle_gamma   90.00
#
_symmetry.space_group_name_H-M   'P 1'
#
loop_
_entity.id
_entity.type
_entity.pdbx_description
1 polymer ?
#
loop_
_entity_poly.entity_id
_entity_poly.type
_entity_poly.pdbx_seq_one_letter_code
_entity_poly.pdbx_strand_id
1 'polypeptide(L)'
;MARYLGPKAKLSRREGTDLFLKSARRAIADKAKFDSKPGQHGRTSGTRTSDYGLQLREKQKVKRMYGVLEKQFRRYFEEADRRKGNTGANLLFILESRLDNVVYRMGFGSTRAEARQLVSHKAIIVNGGSVNIPSYMVKAGDFIAVRDKSKKQTRVAEALQLATQVGMPSWVDVSTDKGEGTFKKVPDRDEFAADVNESLIVELYSR
;
A
#
# COMPACT_ATOMS: atom_id res chain seq x y z
N MET A 1 -0.31 -7.54 15.19
CA MET A 1 0.84 -6.91 14.50
C MET A 1 0.86 -5.41 14.76
N ALA A 2 2.01 -4.86 15.17
CA ALA A 2 2.16 -3.41 15.39
C ALA A 2 1.96 -2.63 14.08
N ARG A 3 1.37 -1.44 14.16
CA ARG A 3 1.10 -0.54 13.04
C ARG A 3 1.14 0.92 13.49
N TYR A 4 1.29 1.85 12.54
CA TYR A 4 1.16 3.27 12.83
C TYR A 4 -0.32 3.62 13.08
N LEU A 5 -0.61 4.21 14.23
CA LEU A 5 -1.95 4.62 14.66
C LEU A 5 -2.16 6.14 14.65
N GLY A 6 -1.10 6.90 14.44
CA GLY A 6 -1.15 8.36 14.43
C GLY A 6 -1.87 8.97 13.21
N PRO A 7 -1.91 10.31 13.11
CA PRO A 7 -2.61 11.04 12.06
C PRO A 7 -1.97 10.82 10.69
N LYS A 8 -2.70 10.17 9.78
CA LYS A 8 -2.22 9.73 8.47
C LYS A 8 -1.95 10.88 7.49
N ALA A 9 -2.79 11.91 7.49
CA ALA A 9 -2.58 13.08 6.63
C ALA A 9 -1.25 13.81 6.94
N LYS A 10 -0.77 13.74 8.19
CA LYS A 10 0.54 14.24 8.60
C LYS A 10 1.68 13.55 7.86
N LEU A 11 1.53 12.26 7.54
CA LEU A 11 2.53 11.48 6.80
C LEU A 11 2.61 11.95 5.34
N SER A 12 1.46 12.08 4.65
CA SER A 12 1.41 12.60 3.27
C SER A 12 1.98 14.03 3.19
N ARG A 13 1.59 14.91 4.10
CA ARG A 13 2.16 16.27 4.20
C ARG A 13 3.68 16.27 4.39
N ARG A 14 4.23 15.32 5.15
CA ARG A 14 5.68 15.23 5.38
C ARG A 14 6.44 14.85 4.12
N GLU A 15 5.88 13.98 3.29
CA GLU A 15 6.50 13.54 2.03
C GLU A 15 6.15 14.46 0.84
N GLY A 16 5.19 15.39 1.00
CA GLY A 16 4.76 16.31 -0.05
C GLY A 16 3.95 15.65 -1.17
N THR A 17 3.54 14.39 -0.99
CA THR A 17 2.77 13.61 -1.96
C THR A 17 1.60 12.89 -1.29
N ASP A 18 0.54 12.57 -2.05
CA ASP A 18 -0.51 11.71 -1.51
C ASP A 18 -0.01 10.27 -1.42
N LEU A 19 0.00 9.73 -0.22
CA LEU A 19 0.36 8.34 0.07
C LEU A 19 -0.85 7.39 0.04
N PHE A 20 -2.01 7.86 -0.42
CA PHE A 20 -3.27 7.10 -0.48
C PHE A 20 -3.65 6.44 0.86
N LEU A 21 -3.35 7.12 1.97
CA LEU A 21 -3.64 6.64 3.33
C LEU A 21 -5.06 6.99 3.80
N LYS A 22 -5.77 7.79 3.03
CA LYS A 22 -7.19 8.16 3.21
C LYS A 22 -7.98 7.67 2.00
N SER A 23 -9.28 7.43 2.19
CA SER A 23 -10.13 6.99 1.07
C SER A 23 -10.15 8.03 -0.06
N ALA A 24 -10.30 7.58 -1.30
CA ALA A 24 -10.33 8.45 -2.47
C ALA A 24 -11.63 9.29 -2.62
N ARG A 25 -12.58 9.21 -1.67
CA ARG A 25 -13.84 9.99 -1.70
C ARG A 25 -13.65 11.49 -1.77
N ARG A 26 -12.54 12.01 -1.27
CA ARG A 26 -12.15 13.43 -1.34
C ARG A 26 -10.66 13.53 -1.62
N ALA A 27 -10.23 14.54 -2.34
CA ALA A 27 -8.82 14.85 -2.55
C ALA A 27 -8.08 15.04 -1.22
N ILE A 28 -6.78 14.78 -1.19
CA ILE A 28 -5.97 14.96 0.02
C ILE A 28 -5.87 16.45 0.41
N ALA A 29 -5.86 17.35 -0.57
CA ALA A 29 -5.82 18.78 -0.36
C ALA A 29 -7.03 19.29 0.45
N ASP A 30 -8.22 18.73 0.20
CA ASP A 30 -9.44 19.07 0.95
C ASP A 30 -9.43 18.54 2.40
N LYS A 31 -8.63 17.51 2.66
CA LYS A 31 -8.55 16.85 3.97
C LYS A 31 -7.46 17.41 4.87
N ALA A 32 -6.46 18.07 4.31
CA ALA A 32 -5.31 18.55 5.05
C ALA A 32 -4.67 19.76 4.35
N LYS A 33 -4.10 20.67 5.16
CA LYS A 33 -3.27 21.77 4.65
C LYS A 33 -2.01 21.18 4.03
N PHE A 34 -2.04 20.93 2.73
CA PHE A 34 -0.98 20.22 2.01
C PHE A 34 0.23 21.11 1.71
N ASP A 35 0.03 22.42 1.65
CA ASP A 35 1.06 23.42 1.28
C ASP A 35 2.18 23.57 2.30
N SER A 36 2.05 22.96 3.48
CA SER A 36 3.06 23.09 4.53
C SER A 36 3.40 21.73 5.17
N LYS A 37 4.69 21.53 5.42
CA LYS A 37 5.16 20.37 6.20
C LYS A 37 4.51 20.39 7.59
N PRO A 38 4.32 19.23 8.22
CA PRO A 38 3.76 19.16 9.57
C PRO A 38 4.77 19.63 10.61
N GLY A 39 4.24 20.22 11.70
CA GLY A 39 5.02 20.69 12.86
C GLY A 39 5.04 22.20 12.99
N GLN A 40 5.57 22.71 14.11
CA GLN A 40 5.64 24.13 14.42
C GLN A 40 6.40 24.92 13.35
N HIS A 41 7.53 24.38 12.89
CA HIS A 41 8.39 25.00 11.88
C HIS A 41 8.10 24.54 10.43
N GLY A 42 6.93 23.94 10.18
CA GLY A 42 6.60 23.37 8.88
C GLY A 42 6.62 24.39 7.72
N ARG A 43 6.25 25.65 8.00
CA ARG A 43 6.23 26.75 7.01
C ARG A 43 7.63 27.27 6.69
N THR A 44 8.55 27.22 7.64
CA THR A 44 9.92 27.78 7.53
C THR A 44 10.96 26.72 7.13
N SER A 45 10.57 25.43 7.05
CA SER A 45 11.50 24.34 6.72
C SER A 45 11.76 24.27 5.21
N GLY A 46 12.56 25.18 4.68
CA GLY A 46 12.95 25.26 3.27
C GLY A 46 14.43 24.90 3.01
N THR A 47 15.14 24.29 3.93
CA THR A 47 16.56 23.92 3.78
C THR A 47 16.74 22.91 2.64
N ARG A 48 17.81 23.08 1.85
CA ARG A 48 18.26 22.11 0.85
C ARG A 48 18.42 20.74 1.49
N THR A 49 17.80 19.75 0.89
CA THR A 49 17.88 18.36 1.40
C THR A 49 19.19 17.73 0.93
N SER A 50 19.94 17.13 1.84
CA SER A 50 21.14 16.33 1.49
C SER A 50 20.75 15.05 0.75
N ASP A 51 21.71 14.43 0.05
CA ASP A 51 21.50 13.15 -0.65
C ASP A 51 20.99 12.07 0.29
N TYR A 52 21.58 11.94 1.48
CA TYR A 52 21.06 11.07 2.53
C TYR A 52 19.61 11.40 2.89
N GLY A 53 19.29 12.69 2.97
CA GLY A 53 17.93 13.15 3.26
C GLY A 53 16.94 12.75 2.16
N LEU A 54 17.34 12.82 0.89
CA LEU A 54 16.52 12.39 -0.25
C LEU A 54 16.28 10.88 -0.20
N GLN A 55 17.33 10.09 -0.04
CA GLN A 55 17.25 8.63 0.09
C GLN A 55 16.37 8.20 1.26
N LEU A 56 16.52 8.86 2.42
CA LEU A 56 15.69 8.60 3.60
C LEU A 56 14.22 8.94 3.35
N ARG A 57 13.93 10.06 2.69
CA ARG A 57 12.54 10.45 2.38
C ARG A 57 11.89 9.45 1.43
N GLU A 58 12.59 9.02 0.40
CA GLU A 58 12.06 8.05 -0.55
C GLU A 58 11.74 6.70 0.12
N LYS A 59 12.66 6.20 0.94
CA LYS A 59 12.38 5.01 1.77
C LYS A 59 11.17 5.21 2.68
N GLN A 60 11.07 6.34 3.38
CA GLN A 60 9.96 6.62 4.28
C GLN A 60 8.62 6.76 3.53
N LYS A 61 8.63 7.32 2.32
CA LYS A 61 7.49 7.44 1.42
C LYS A 61 6.92 6.05 1.12
N VAL A 62 7.74 5.15 0.57
CA VAL A 62 7.32 3.79 0.22
C VAL A 62 6.87 3.01 1.46
N LYS A 63 7.67 3.01 2.53
CA LYS A 63 7.33 2.34 3.78
C LYS A 63 5.97 2.77 4.34
N ARG A 64 5.66 4.06 4.28
CA ARG A 64 4.40 4.65 4.76
C ARG A 64 3.23 4.33 3.85
N MET A 65 3.44 4.35 2.54
CA MET A 65 2.44 4.01 1.53
C MET A 65 1.87 2.60 1.78
N TYR A 66 2.73 1.62 2.02
CA TYR A 66 2.34 0.24 2.30
C TYR A 66 2.04 -0.03 3.79
N GLY A 67 2.22 0.95 4.68
CA GLY A 67 1.94 0.81 6.11
C GLY A 67 2.82 -0.22 6.83
N VAL A 68 4.04 -0.43 6.35
CA VAL A 68 5.02 -1.39 6.89
C VAL A 68 5.92 -0.70 7.92
N LEU A 69 6.30 -1.39 8.99
CA LEU A 69 7.28 -0.90 9.97
C LEU A 69 8.71 -1.19 9.53
N GLU A 70 9.68 -0.44 10.08
CA GLU A 70 11.08 -0.48 9.65
C GLU A 70 11.70 -1.88 9.64
N LYS A 71 11.55 -2.63 10.75
CA LYS A 71 12.09 -4.00 10.86
C LYS A 71 11.56 -4.92 9.76
N GLN A 72 10.28 -4.83 9.43
CA GLN A 72 9.68 -5.64 8.38
C GLN A 72 10.09 -5.16 6.98
N PHE A 73 10.22 -3.85 6.79
CA PHE A 73 10.65 -3.26 5.52
C PHE A 73 12.09 -3.68 5.19
N ARG A 74 12.98 -3.65 6.18
CA ARG A 74 14.36 -4.12 6.04
C ARG A 74 14.44 -5.59 5.64
N ARG A 75 13.63 -6.45 6.26
CA ARG A 75 13.55 -7.88 5.87
C ARG A 75 13.09 -8.06 4.42
N TYR A 76 12.17 -7.24 3.94
CA TYR A 76 11.76 -7.28 2.55
C TYR A 76 12.86 -6.81 1.61
N PHE A 77 13.65 -5.84 2.02
CA PHE A 77 14.82 -5.40 1.27
C PHE A 77 15.86 -6.53 1.19
N GLU A 78 16.21 -7.15 2.30
CA GLU A 78 17.13 -8.30 2.37
C GLU A 78 16.65 -9.47 1.49
N GLU A 79 15.35 -9.72 1.44
CA GLU A 79 14.75 -10.72 0.57
C GLU A 79 14.79 -10.31 -0.91
N ALA A 80 14.54 -9.04 -1.21
CA ALA A 80 14.61 -8.50 -2.56
C ALA A 80 16.02 -8.55 -3.13
N ASP A 81 17.02 -8.30 -2.30
CA ASP A 81 18.45 -8.32 -2.67
C ASP A 81 18.92 -9.74 -2.99
N ARG A 82 18.40 -10.75 -2.29
CA ARG A 82 18.69 -12.18 -2.60
C ARG A 82 18.08 -12.66 -3.89
N ARG A 83 17.04 -12.00 -4.42
CA ARG A 83 16.39 -12.40 -5.66
C ARG A 83 17.18 -11.94 -6.87
N LYS A 84 17.18 -12.74 -7.94
CA LYS A 84 17.76 -12.34 -9.23
C LYS A 84 17.03 -11.13 -9.80
N GLY A 85 17.75 -10.22 -10.44
CA GLY A 85 17.21 -9.04 -11.11
C GLY A 85 17.43 -7.75 -10.33
N ASN A 86 16.64 -6.73 -10.60
CA ASN A 86 16.77 -5.43 -9.95
C ASN A 86 16.20 -5.47 -8.52
N THR A 87 17.03 -5.20 -7.52
CA THR A 87 16.69 -5.22 -6.10
C THR A 87 15.54 -4.27 -5.77
N GLY A 88 15.54 -3.07 -6.35
CA GLY A 88 14.48 -2.08 -6.12
C GLY A 88 13.13 -2.53 -6.67
N ALA A 89 13.09 -3.06 -7.90
CA ALA A 89 11.89 -3.62 -8.49
C ALA A 89 11.39 -4.83 -7.68
N ASN A 90 12.29 -5.74 -7.28
CA ASN A 90 11.96 -6.90 -6.46
C ASN A 90 11.33 -6.48 -5.12
N LEU A 91 11.86 -5.42 -4.48
CA LEU A 91 11.28 -4.87 -3.24
C LEU A 91 9.83 -4.41 -3.45
N LEU A 92 9.59 -3.68 -4.54
CA LEU A 92 8.25 -3.18 -4.85
C LEU A 92 7.29 -4.34 -5.19
N PHE A 93 7.74 -5.37 -5.91
CA PHE A 93 6.95 -6.57 -6.19
C PHE A 93 6.57 -7.32 -4.92
N ILE A 94 7.48 -7.46 -3.96
CA ILE A 94 7.19 -8.06 -2.66
C ILE A 94 6.11 -7.24 -1.93
N LEU A 95 6.20 -5.91 -1.96
CA LEU A 95 5.22 -5.03 -1.31
C LEU A 95 3.83 -5.10 -1.98
N GLU A 96 3.78 -5.17 -3.32
CA GLU A 96 2.51 -5.31 -4.06
C GLU A 96 1.87 -6.69 -3.87
N SER A 97 2.64 -7.75 -3.72
CA SER A 97 2.14 -9.12 -3.54
C SER A 97 1.62 -9.41 -2.12
N ARG A 98 1.66 -8.47 -1.19
CA ARG A 98 1.12 -8.65 0.17
C ARG A 98 -0.41 -8.72 0.14
N LEU A 99 -1.00 -9.64 0.90
CA LEU A 99 -2.45 -9.82 0.93
C LEU A 99 -3.22 -8.55 1.32
N ASP A 100 -2.72 -7.78 2.32
CA ASP A 100 -3.36 -6.52 2.71
C ASP A 100 -3.38 -5.50 1.57
N ASN A 101 -2.32 -5.47 0.74
CA ASN A 101 -2.26 -4.60 -0.41
C ASN A 101 -3.10 -5.14 -1.59
N VAL A 102 -3.06 -6.44 -1.88
CA VAL A 102 -3.88 -7.05 -2.95
C VAL A 102 -5.36 -6.84 -2.68
N VAL A 103 -5.82 -7.05 -1.43
CA VAL A 103 -7.21 -6.78 -1.01
C VAL A 103 -7.60 -5.31 -1.21
N TYR A 104 -6.66 -4.37 -0.99
CA TYR A 104 -6.86 -2.96 -1.30
C TYR A 104 -6.95 -2.71 -2.81
N ARG A 105 -6.06 -3.30 -3.61
CA ARG A 105 -6.04 -3.18 -5.07
C ARG A 105 -7.30 -3.76 -5.74
N MET A 106 -7.85 -4.82 -5.15
CA MET A 106 -9.15 -5.40 -5.56
C MET A 106 -10.36 -4.57 -5.14
N GLY A 107 -10.16 -3.50 -4.37
CA GLY A 107 -11.24 -2.61 -3.96
C GLY A 107 -12.09 -3.12 -2.79
N PHE A 108 -11.73 -4.22 -2.12
CA PHE A 108 -12.49 -4.72 -0.96
C PHE A 108 -12.36 -3.82 0.28
N GLY A 109 -11.41 -2.91 0.29
CA GLY A 109 -11.25 -1.88 1.30
C GLY A 109 -10.88 -0.54 0.68
N SER A 110 -11.48 0.55 1.16
CA SER A 110 -11.24 1.91 0.65
C SER A 110 -9.83 2.45 0.95
N THR A 111 -9.09 1.79 1.83
CA THR A 111 -7.70 2.09 2.18
C THR A 111 -6.93 0.82 2.54
N ARG A 112 -5.60 0.82 2.38
CA ARG A 112 -4.75 -0.30 2.83
C ARG A 112 -4.93 -0.63 4.33
N ALA A 113 -5.25 0.35 5.15
CA ALA A 113 -5.50 0.13 6.58
C ALA A 113 -6.83 -0.62 6.83
N GLU A 114 -7.85 -0.34 6.04
CA GLU A 114 -9.13 -1.04 6.08
C GLU A 114 -8.99 -2.46 5.53
N ALA A 115 -8.34 -2.62 4.37
CA ALA A 115 -8.01 -3.92 3.80
C ALA A 115 -7.25 -4.79 4.80
N ARG A 116 -6.24 -4.24 5.46
CA ARG A 116 -5.51 -4.93 6.52
C ARG A 116 -6.40 -5.33 7.69
N GLN A 117 -7.38 -4.53 8.06
CA GLN A 117 -8.34 -4.87 9.10
C GLN A 117 -9.24 -6.03 8.67
N LEU A 118 -9.73 -6.03 7.42
CA LEU A 118 -10.52 -7.13 6.87
C LEU A 118 -9.75 -8.45 6.93
N VAL A 119 -8.50 -8.46 6.50
CA VAL A 119 -7.63 -9.64 6.59
C VAL A 119 -7.46 -10.09 8.05
N SER A 120 -7.07 -9.18 8.95
CA SER A 120 -6.82 -9.51 10.37
C SER A 120 -8.07 -10.07 11.08
N HIS A 121 -9.25 -9.64 10.66
CA HIS A 121 -10.54 -10.09 11.20
C HIS A 121 -11.08 -11.35 10.51
N LYS A 122 -10.25 -12.04 9.72
CA LYS A 122 -10.62 -13.27 9.00
C LYS A 122 -11.78 -13.08 8.02
N ALA A 123 -11.94 -11.87 7.48
CA ALA A 123 -12.98 -11.57 6.49
C ALA A 123 -12.58 -11.96 5.06
N ILE A 124 -11.32 -12.36 4.84
CA ILE A 124 -10.76 -12.71 3.53
C ILE A 124 -10.46 -14.20 3.46
N ILE A 125 -10.78 -14.78 2.32
CA ILE A 125 -10.52 -16.18 1.94
C ILE A 125 -9.53 -16.16 0.78
N VAL A 126 -8.54 -17.02 0.82
CA VAL A 126 -7.59 -17.26 -0.28
C VAL A 126 -7.67 -18.73 -0.65
N ASN A 127 -7.97 -19.05 -1.89
CA ASN A 127 -8.10 -20.42 -2.40
C ASN A 127 -8.99 -21.34 -1.50
N GLY A 128 -10.12 -20.80 -1.01
CA GLY A 128 -11.04 -21.50 -0.13
C GLY A 128 -10.66 -21.51 1.36
N GLY A 129 -9.43 -21.10 1.72
CA GLY A 129 -8.95 -21.04 3.09
C GLY A 129 -9.03 -19.63 3.70
N SER A 130 -9.46 -19.52 4.97
CA SER A 130 -9.46 -18.22 5.66
C SER A 130 -8.04 -17.83 6.10
N VAL A 131 -7.56 -16.67 5.64
CA VAL A 131 -6.23 -16.14 5.95
C VAL A 131 -6.37 -14.87 6.80
N ASN A 132 -5.66 -14.81 7.93
CA ASN A 132 -5.68 -13.65 8.85
C ASN A 132 -4.31 -12.95 8.96
N ILE A 133 -3.37 -13.27 8.06
CA ILE A 133 -2.01 -12.73 8.05
C ILE A 133 -1.91 -11.67 6.95
N PRO A 134 -1.88 -10.36 7.27
CA PRO A 134 -1.79 -9.29 6.27
C PRO A 134 -0.54 -9.33 5.40
N SER A 135 0.54 -9.93 5.88
CA SER A 135 1.80 -10.09 5.15
C SER A 135 1.89 -11.41 4.36
N TYR A 136 0.79 -12.15 4.24
CA TYR A 136 0.72 -13.32 3.37
C TYR A 136 1.08 -12.91 1.94
N MET A 137 1.95 -13.70 1.29
CA MET A 137 2.39 -13.43 -0.08
C MET A 137 1.45 -14.12 -1.06
N VAL A 138 0.71 -13.32 -1.80
CA VAL A 138 -0.20 -13.78 -2.85
C VAL A 138 0.62 -14.13 -4.09
N LYS A 139 0.27 -15.23 -4.74
CA LYS A 139 0.88 -15.70 -6.00
C LYS A 139 -0.05 -15.45 -7.17
N ALA A 140 0.51 -15.36 -8.36
CA ALA A 140 -0.28 -15.31 -9.59
C ALA A 140 -1.19 -16.54 -9.70
N GLY A 141 -2.45 -16.32 -10.02
CA GLY A 141 -3.49 -17.34 -10.06
C GLY A 141 -4.26 -17.54 -8.75
N ASP A 142 -3.83 -16.93 -7.64
CA ASP A 142 -4.58 -17.05 -6.38
C ASP A 142 -5.96 -16.38 -6.48
N PHE A 143 -6.98 -17.11 -6.04
CA PHE A 143 -8.36 -16.64 -5.92
C PHE A 143 -8.60 -16.05 -4.53
N ILE A 144 -9.10 -14.84 -4.48
CA ILE A 144 -9.31 -14.07 -3.24
C ILE A 144 -10.77 -13.63 -3.17
N ALA A 145 -11.43 -13.93 -2.07
CA ALA A 145 -12.84 -13.61 -1.86
C ALA A 145 -13.07 -12.98 -0.49
N VAL A 146 -14.08 -12.14 -0.41
CA VAL A 146 -14.63 -11.68 0.87
C VAL A 146 -15.59 -12.75 1.40
N ARG A 147 -15.44 -13.12 2.67
CA ARG A 147 -16.31 -14.10 3.34
C ARG A 147 -17.78 -13.61 3.33
N ASP A 148 -18.75 -14.48 3.08
CA ASP A 148 -20.16 -14.12 2.92
C ASP A 148 -20.73 -13.32 4.09
N LYS A 149 -20.39 -13.67 5.32
CA LYS A 149 -20.77 -12.89 6.51
C LYS A 149 -20.25 -11.44 6.47
N SER A 150 -19.11 -11.21 5.79
CA SER A 150 -18.45 -9.90 5.70
C SER A 150 -18.89 -9.12 4.47
N LYS A 151 -19.40 -9.76 3.42
CA LYS A 151 -19.96 -9.11 2.22
C LYS A 151 -21.14 -8.18 2.59
N LYS A 152 -21.91 -8.54 3.62
CA LYS A 152 -23.07 -7.75 4.11
C LYS A 152 -22.67 -6.43 4.81
N GLN A 153 -21.39 -6.18 5.05
CA GLN A 153 -20.93 -4.94 5.70
C GLN A 153 -21.00 -3.77 4.72
N THR A 154 -21.71 -2.72 5.08
CA THR A 154 -21.86 -1.49 4.27
C THR A 154 -20.53 -0.94 3.77
N ARG A 155 -19.49 -0.97 4.62
CA ARG A 155 -18.15 -0.49 4.25
C ARG A 155 -17.51 -1.25 3.09
N VAL A 156 -17.80 -2.57 2.93
CA VAL A 156 -17.27 -3.37 1.81
C VAL A 156 -17.98 -2.99 0.52
N ALA A 157 -19.32 -2.86 0.56
CA ALA A 157 -20.11 -2.41 -0.58
C ALA A 157 -19.68 -1.00 -1.05
N GLU A 158 -19.54 -0.07 -0.11
CA GLU A 158 -19.07 1.29 -0.40
C GLU A 158 -17.63 1.33 -0.95
N ALA A 159 -16.74 0.44 -0.48
CA ALA A 159 -15.38 0.35 -0.98
C ALA A 159 -15.34 -0.17 -2.42
N LEU A 160 -16.17 -1.18 -2.75
CA LEU A 160 -16.31 -1.71 -4.12
C LEU A 160 -16.86 -0.67 -5.08
N GLN A 161 -17.90 0.09 -4.69
CA GLN A 161 -18.42 1.19 -5.49
C GLN A 161 -17.35 2.26 -5.77
N LEU A 162 -16.58 2.63 -4.74
CA LEU A 162 -15.49 3.58 -4.90
C LEU A 162 -14.39 3.04 -5.83
N ALA A 163 -14.05 1.77 -5.73
CA ALA A 163 -13.04 1.13 -6.58
C ALA A 163 -13.49 1.10 -8.06
N THR A 164 -14.76 0.88 -8.32
CA THR A 164 -15.34 0.95 -9.67
C THR A 164 -15.21 2.36 -10.27
N GLN A 165 -15.40 3.40 -9.46
CA GLN A 165 -15.25 4.79 -9.90
C GLN A 165 -13.78 5.19 -10.16
N VAL A 166 -12.86 4.74 -9.31
CA VAL A 166 -11.42 5.06 -9.42
C VAL A 166 -10.73 4.23 -10.51
N GLY A 167 -11.27 3.06 -10.81
CA GLY A 167 -10.65 2.07 -11.69
C GLY A 167 -9.82 1.03 -10.93
N MET A 168 -9.84 -0.19 -11.43
CA MET A 168 -9.06 -1.30 -10.88
C MET A 168 -7.81 -1.56 -11.73
N PRO A 169 -6.70 -1.97 -11.12
CA PRO A 169 -5.47 -2.28 -11.86
C PRO A 169 -5.65 -3.48 -12.79
N SER A 170 -4.89 -3.50 -13.90
CA SER A 170 -4.92 -4.55 -14.93
C SER A 170 -4.52 -5.94 -14.43
N TRP A 171 -3.68 -6.02 -13.40
CA TRP A 171 -3.16 -7.28 -12.85
C TRP A 171 -4.08 -7.98 -11.86
N VAL A 172 -5.25 -7.42 -11.57
CA VAL A 172 -6.31 -8.07 -10.81
C VAL A 172 -7.57 -8.19 -11.67
N ASP A 173 -8.32 -9.26 -11.45
CA ASP A 173 -9.64 -9.46 -12.03
C ASP A 173 -10.65 -9.57 -10.90
N VAL A 174 -11.67 -8.73 -10.90
CA VAL A 174 -12.57 -8.63 -9.76
C VAL A 174 -14.02 -8.62 -10.22
N SER A 175 -14.81 -9.54 -9.69
CA SER A 175 -16.27 -9.49 -9.75
C SER A 175 -16.79 -8.67 -8.56
N THR A 176 -17.18 -7.43 -8.83
CA THR A 176 -17.66 -6.50 -7.79
C THR A 176 -18.92 -7.02 -7.09
N ASP A 177 -19.83 -7.63 -7.85
CA ASP A 177 -21.12 -8.13 -7.34
C ASP A 177 -20.94 -9.29 -6.36
N LYS A 178 -19.99 -10.18 -6.67
CA LYS A 178 -19.67 -11.34 -5.81
C LYS A 178 -18.68 -11.01 -4.70
N GLY A 179 -17.92 -9.91 -4.81
CA GLY A 179 -16.84 -9.59 -3.88
C GLY A 179 -15.72 -10.62 -3.92
N GLU A 180 -15.35 -11.04 -5.12
CA GLU A 180 -14.38 -12.09 -5.42
C GLU A 180 -13.45 -11.63 -6.52
N GLY A 181 -12.23 -12.14 -6.56
CA GLY A 181 -11.30 -11.80 -7.63
C GLY A 181 -10.08 -12.71 -7.69
N THR A 182 -9.36 -12.61 -8.78
CA THR A 182 -8.13 -13.37 -9.03
C THR A 182 -6.95 -12.41 -9.19
N PHE A 183 -5.84 -12.73 -8.56
CA PHE A 183 -4.57 -12.05 -8.76
C PHE A 183 -3.89 -12.64 -9.99
N LYS A 184 -4.03 -11.99 -11.17
CA LYS A 184 -3.59 -12.54 -12.46
C LYS A 184 -2.08 -12.69 -12.58
N LYS A 185 -1.36 -11.62 -12.26
CA LYS A 185 0.11 -11.55 -12.34
C LYS A 185 0.67 -10.61 -11.29
N VAL A 186 1.95 -10.75 -11.01
CA VAL A 186 2.69 -9.68 -10.33
C VAL A 186 2.78 -8.50 -11.30
N PRO A 187 2.41 -7.27 -10.89
CA PRO A 187 2.42 -6.13 -11.79
C PRO A 187 3.83 -5.83 -12.29
N ASP A 188 3.94 -5.35 -13.51
CA ASP A 188 5.19 -4.82 -14.05
C ASP A 188 5.52 -3.47 -13.41
N ARG A 189 6.82 -3.08 -13.41
CA ARG A 189 7.27 -1.87 -12.70
C ARG A 189 6.53 -0.61 -13.14
N ASP A 190 6.18 -0.50 -14.40
CA ASP A 190 5.56 0.68 -15.01
C ASP A 190 4.05 0.78 -14.69
N GLU A 191 3.42 -0.32 -14.24
CA GLU A 191 1.99 -0.36 -13.95
C GLU A 191 1.61 0.28 -12.61
N PHE A 192 2.59 0.52 -11.72
CA PHE A 192 2.31 1.05 -10.37
C PHE A 192 3.46 1.92 -9.83
N ALA A 193 3.12 2.81 -8.87
CA ALA A 193 4.07 3.63 -8.14
C ALA A 193 5.08 4.39 -9.03
N ALA A 194 4.61 4.96 -10.15
CA ALA A 194 5.43 5.68 -11.13
C ALA A 194 6.27 6.83 -10.49
N ASP A 195 5.78 7.42 -9.41
CA ASP A 195 6.43 8.51 -8.66
C ASP A 195 7.47 8.03 -7.62
N VAL A 196 7.75 6.72 -7.55
CA VAL A 196 8.73 6.13 -6.62
C VAL A 196 10.06 5.90 -7.33
N ASN A 197 11.14 6.41 -6.72
CA ASN A 197 12.50 6.12 -7.15
C ASN A 197 13.15 5.07 -6.22
N GLU A 198 13.06 3.82 -6.63
CA GLU A 198 13.59 2.69 -5.86
C GLU A 198 15.12 2.67 -5.76
N SER A 199 15.85 3.28 -6.70
CA SER A 199 17.31 3.35 -6.67
C SER A 199 17.82 4.08 -5.44
N LEU A 200 17.14 5.16 -5.01
CA LEU A 200 17.46 5.89 -3.79
C LEU A 200 17.31 5.03 -2.53
N ILE A 201 16.36 4.08 -2.55
CA ILE A 201 16.15 3.14 -1.44
C ILE A 201 17.29 2.11 -1.39
N VAL A 202 17.70 1.61 -2.56
CA VAL A 202 18.81 0.66 -2.68
C VAL A 202 20.09 1.33 -2.19
N GLU A 203 20.41 2.53 -2.66
CA GLU A 203 21.58 3.30 -2.23
C GLU A 203 21.62 3.53 -0.71
N LEU A 204 20.44 3.81 -0.10
CA LEU A 204 20.36 4.01 1.36
C LEU A 204 20.75 2.77 2.15
N TYR A 205 20.36 1.58 1.68
CA TYR A 205 20.62 0.33 2.40
C TYR A 205 21.97 -0.32 2.03
N SER A 206 22.59 0.12 0.95
CA SER A 206 23.92 -0.36 0.49
C SER A 206 25.09 0.36 1.20
N ARG A 207 24.80 1.31 2.09
CA ARG A 207 25.78 2.06 2.88
C ARG A 207 26.18 1.33 4.15
#